data_9c579728dc0112a523a2c7081ba73e91
#
_entry.id   9c579728dc0112a523a2c7081ba73e91
#
_cell.length_a   1.000
_cell.length_b   1.000
_cell.length_c   1.000
_cell.angle_alpha   90.00
_cell.angle_beta   90.00
_cell.angle_gamma   90.00
#
_symmetry.space_group_name_H-M   'P 1'
#
loop_
_entity.id
_entity.type
_entity.pdbx_description
1 polymer ?
#
loop_
_entity_poly.entity_id
_entity_poly.type
_entity_poly.pdbx_seq_one_letter_code
_entity_poly.pdbx_strand_id
1 'polypeptide(L)'
;MTAKEIYAAQPKPGDANSRMTFDDFRQSLTATKPPAGLTFALAGLWWDAKGDWTRAHESAQQDEGPEGSWVHAYLHRKEGD
;
A
#
# COMPACT_ATOMS: atom_id res chain seq x y z
N MET A 1 7.90 11.61 -4.27
CA MET A 1 7.66 10.71 -3.14
C MET A 1 7.78 9.27 -3.62
N THR A 2 8.47 8.44 -2.89
CA THR A 2 8.69 7.04 -3.26
C THR A 2 7.72 6.13 -2.52
N ALA A 3 7.59 4.90 -3.01
CA ALA A 3 6.75 3.91 -2.34
C ALA A 3 7.22 3.65 -0.90
N LYS A 4 8.54 3.66 -0.68
CA LYS A 4 9.09 3.48 0.66
C LYS A 4 8.69 4.61 1.59
N GLU A 5 8.69 5.84 1.10
CA GLU A 5 8.27 6.99 1.88
C GLU A 5 6.78 6.92 2.21
N ILE A 6 5.97 6.53 1.25
CA ILE A 6 4.54 6.34 1.49
C ILE A 6 4.32 5.23 2.52
N TYR A 7 5.03 4.12 2.39
CA TYR A 7 4.92 3.01 3.34
C TYR A 7 5.29 3.46 4.75
N ALA A 8 6.38 4.21 4.87
CA ALA A 8 6.86 4.66 6.18
C ALA A 8 5.88 5.61 6.86
N ALA A 9 5.11 6.36 6.08
CA ALA A 9 4.13 7.32 6.61
C ALA A 9 2.81 6.66 6.99
N GLN A 10 2.58 5.40 6.61
CA GLN A 10 1.32 4.72 6.90
C GLN A 10 1.32 4.14 8.31
N PRO A 11 0.15 4.11 8.97
CA PRO A 11 0.05 3.36 10.22
C PRO A 11 0.27 1.88 9.94
N LYS A 12 0.96 1.21 10.84
CA LYS A 12 1.25 -0.21 10.70
C LYS A 12 0.12 -1.04 11.31
N PRO A 13 -0.08 -2.29 10.84
CA PRO A 13 -1.06 -3.18 11.48
C PRO A 13 -0.79 -3.26 12.98
N GLY A 14 -1.84 -3.23 13.77
CA GLY A 14 -1.75 -3.10 15.22
C GLY A 14 -1.68 -4.40 15.98
N ASP A 15 -1.17 -5.47 15.39
CA ASP A 15 -1.10 -6.78 16.03
C ASP A 15 0.32 -7.31 16.01
N ALA A 16 0.48 -8.62 16.15
CA ALA A 16 1.79 -9.25 16.12
C ALA A 16 2.55 -8.98 14.82
N ASN A 17 1.82 -8.64 13.75
CA ASN A 17 2.42 -8.32 12.47
C ASN A 17 2.80 -6.86 12.34
N SER A 18 2.60 -6.07 13.40
CA SER A 18 2.95 -4.66 13.39
C SER A 18 4.42 -4.42 13.16
N ARG A 19 5.23 -5.45 13.24
CA ARG A 19 6.66 -5.38 13.01
C ARG A 19 7.06 -5.59 11.57
N MET A 20 6.11 -5.74 10.67
CA MET A 20 6.42 -5.87 9.25
C MET A 20 7.22 -4.67 8.80
N THR A 21 8.44 -4.92 8.32
CA THR A 21 9.29 -3.87 7.77
C THR A 21 8.99 -3.69 6.30
N PHE A 22 9.55 -2.64 5.70
CA PHE A 22 9.41 -2.47 4.25
C PHE A 22 10.02 -3.66 3.49
N ASP A 23 11.10 -4.25 4.01
CA ASP A 23 11.68 -5.43 3.38
C ASP A 23 10.72 -6.62 3.43
N ASP A 24 10.05 -6.82 4.57
CA ASP A 24 9.04 -7.88 4.68
C ASP A 24 7.90 -7.64 3.69
N PHE A 25 7.47 -6.39 3.57
CA PHE A 25 6.45 -6.01 2.61
C PHE A 25 6.88 -6.36 1.19
N ARG A 26 8.13 -6.03 0.82
CA ARG A 26 8.67 -6.34 -0.50
C ARG A 26 8.72 -7.84 -0.75
N GLN A 27 9.13 -8.61 0.25
CA GLN A 27 9.21 -10.06 0.10
C GLN A 27 7.83 -10.68 -0.10
N SER A 28 6.80 -10.10 0.48
CA SER A 28 5.44 -10.58 0.31
C SER A 28 4.92 -10.44 -1.11
N LEU A 29 5.59 -9.63 -1.94
CA LEU A 29 5.19 -9.43 -3.32
C LEU A 29 5.34 -10.67 -4.19
N THR A 30 5.98 -11.72 -3.70
CA THR A 30 6.04 -12.99 -4.41
C THR A 30 4.70 -13.73 -4.35
N ALA A 31 3.82 -13.37 -3.42
CA ALA A 31 2.51 -13.98 -3.30
C ALA A 31 1.54 -13.41 -4.35
N THR A 32 0.40 -14.07 -4.51
CA THR A 32 -0.61 -13.62 -5.48
C THR A 32 -1.61 -12.65 -4.90
N LYS A 33 -1.64 -12.50 -3.59
CA LYS A 33 -2.50 -11.53 -2.90
C LYS A 33 -1.78 -10.91 -1.72
N PRO A 34 -2.26 -9.74 -1.27
CA PRO A 34 -1.60 -9.06 -0.14
C PRO A 34 -1.69 -9.88 1.13
N PRO A 35 -0.72 -9.75 2.03
CA PRO A 35 -0.81 -10.39 3.35
C PRO A 35 -2.05 -9.93 4.10
N ALA A 36 -2.59 -10.81 4.92
CA ALA A 36 -3.72 -10.48 5.76
C ALA A 36 -3.30 -9.39 6.77
N GLY A 37 -4.25 -8.55 7.12
CA GLY A 37 -4.02 -7.52 8.13
C GLY A 37 -3.50 -6.19 7.62
N LEU A 38 -3.25 -6.05 6.33
CA LEU A 38 -2.87 -4.75 5.77
C LEU A 38 -4.08 -3.82 5.74
N THR A 39 -3.83 -2.54 5.99
CA THR A 39 -4.87 -1.53 5.76
C THR A 39 -5.16 -1.43 4.26
N PHE A 40 -6.29 -0.82 3.91
CA PHE A 40 -6.59 -0.60 2.50
C PHE A 40 -5.51 0.23 1.81
N ALA A 41 -4.96 1.21 2.52
CA ALA A 41 -3.89 2.03 1.96
C ALA A 41 -2.65 1.20 1.67
N LEU A 42 -2.23 0.36 2.61
CA LEU A 42 -1.06 -0.51 2.40
C LEU A 42 -1.32 -1.55 1.33
N ALA A 43 -2.55 -2.07 1.26
CA ALA A 43 -2.93 -3.00 0.19
C ALA A 43 -2.83 -2.31 -1.17
N GLY A 44 -3.21 -1.04 -1.23
CA GLY A 44 -3.06 -0.26 -2.46
C GLY A 44 -1.61 -0.17 -2.91
N LEU A 45 -0.70 0.10 -1.98
CA LEU A 45 0.73 0.11 -2.29
C LEU A 45 1.21 -1.26 -2.75
N TRP A 46 0.69 -2.32 -2.13
CA TRP A 46 1.06 -3.69 -2.48
C TRP A 46 0.67 -4.00 -3.92
N TRP A 47 -0.57 -3.69 -4.28
CA TRP A 47 -1.03 -3.92 -5.66
C TRP A 47 -0.27 -3.08 -6.67
N ASP A 48 0.08 -1.85 -6.31
CA ASP A 48 0.88 -0.99 -7.17
C ASP A 48 2.24 -1.63 -7.44
N ALA A 49 2.88 -2.17 -6.41
CA ALA A 49 4.17 -2.83 -6.55
C ALA A 49 4.07 -4.09 -7.43
N LYS A 50 2.90 -4.72 -7.45
CA LYS A 50 2.65 -5.87 -8.34
C LYS A 50 2.36 -5.45 -9.77
N GLY A 51 2.21 -4.16 -10.02
CA GLY A 51 1.89 -3.65 -11.34
C GLY A 51 0.41 -3.62 -11.67
N ASP A 52 -0.45 -3.81 -10.69
CA ASP A 52 -1.90 -3.83 -10.89
C ASP A 52 -2.48 -2.49 -10.41
N TRP A 53 -2.44 -1.51 -11.29
CA TRP A 53 -2.89 -0.16 -10.98
C TRP A 53 -4.38 -0.11 -10.60
N THR A 54 -5.20 -0.89 -11.30
CA THR A 54 -6.64 -0.89 -11.06
C THR A 54 -6.98 -1.33 -9.65
N ARG A 55 -6.38 -2.45 -9.19
CA ARG A 55 -6.62 -2.93 -7.83
C ARG A 55 -5.99 -2.00 -6.79
N ALA A 56 -4.84 -1.43 -7.11
CA ALA A 56 -4.20 -0.47 -6.22
C ALA A 56 -5.10 0.73 -5.99
N HIS A 57 -5.66 1.28 -7.05
CA HIS A 57 -6.54 2.43 -6.99
C HIS A 57 -7.82 2.11 -6.21
N GLU A 58 -8.42 0.96 -6.48
CA GLU A 58 -9.62 0.53 -5.76
C GLU A 58 -9.37 0.38 -4.27
N SER A 59 -8.25 -0.24 -3.89
CA SER A 59 -7.90 -0.41 -2.48
C SER A 59 -7.70 0.93 -1.79
N ALA A 60 -6.97 1.84 -2.44
CA ALA A 60 -6.73 3.16 -1.86
C ALA A 60 -8.03 3.93 -1.66
N GLN A 61 -8.97 3.80 -2.60
CA GLN A 61 -10.25 4.49 -2.49
C GLN A 61 -11.12 3.95 -1.36
N GLN A 62 -10.94 2.71 -0.96
CA GLN A 62 -11.70 2.13 0.13
C GLN A 62 -11.26 2.65 1.49
N ASP A 63 -10.08 3.24 1.57
CA ASP A 63 -9.57 3.78 2.81
C ASP A 63 -10.06 5.22 2.94
N GLU A 64 -10.93 5.46 3.92
CA GLU A 64 -11.55 6.77 4.10
C GLU A 64 -10.66 7.74 4.89
N GLY A 65 -9.51 7.29 5.37
CA GLY A 65 -8.62 8.14 6.13
C GLY A 65 -7.62 8.88 5.25
N PRO A 66 -6.80 9.76 5.85
CA PRO A 66 -5.80 10.50 5.09
C PRO A 66 -4.76 9.60 4.44
N GLU A 67 -4.50 8.43 5.01
CA GLU A 67 -3.52 7.49 4.46
C GLU A 67 -3.95 7.00 3.08
N GLY A 68 -5.25 6.70 2.93
CA GLY A 68 -5.79 6.30 1.63
C GLY A 68 -5.68 7.40 0.61
N SER A 69 -5.93 8.64 1.03
CA SER A 69 -5.78 9.79 0.15
C SER A 69 -4.36 9.97 -0.33
N TRP A 70 -3.39 9.75 0.55
CA TRP A 70 -1.98 9.85 0.18
C TRP A 70 -1.59 8.80 -0.86
N VAL A 71 -2.03 7.56 -0.67
CA VAL A 71 -1.75 6.50 -1.63
C VAL A 71 -2.44 6.78 -2.96
N HIS A 72 -3.68 7.25 -2.91
CA HIS A 72 -4.44 7.59 -4.10
C HIS A 72 -3.72 8.69 -4.91
N ALA A 73 -3.26 9.73 -4.22
CA ALA A 73 -2.51 10.80 -4.88
C ALA A 73 -1.19 10.29 -5.47
N TYR A 74 -0.50 9.43 -4.74
CA TYR A 74 0.73 8.81 -5.22
C TYR A 74 0.50 8.04 -6.52
N LEU A 75 -0.59 7.25 -6.56
CA LEU A 75 -0.90 6.46 -7.75
C LEU A 75 -1.16 7.35 -8.96
N HIS A 76 -1.90 8.43 -8.77
CA HIS A 76 -2.18 9.36 -9.87
C HIS A 76 -0.90 10.03 -10.37
N ARG A 77 -0.03 10.44 -9.47
CA ARG A 77 1.23 11.05 -9.87
C ARG A 77 2.11 10.08 -10.65
N LYS A 78 2.11 8.83 -10.23
CA LYS A 78 2.90 7.79 -10.89
C LYS A 78 2.39 7.53 -12.30
N GLU A 79 1.08 7.65 -12.51
CA GLU A 79 0.49 7.48 -13.82
C GLU A 79 0.55 8.73 -14.69
N GLY A 80 1.13 9.78 -14.19
CA GLY A 80 1.33 11.00 -14.97
C GLY A 80 0.19 11.99 -14.95
N ASP A 81 -0.74 11.84 -14.04
CA ASP A 81 -1.87 12.77 -13.90
C ASP A 81 -1.52 13.99 -13.08
#